data_e0ab0789226ba3817688ed768cb23666
#
_entry.id   e0ab0789226ba3817688ed768cb23666
#
_cell.length_a   1.000
_cell.length_b   1.000
_cell.length_c   1.000
_cell.angle_alpha   90.00
_cell.angle_beta   90.00
_cell.angle_gamma   90.00
#
_symmetry.space_group_name_H-M   'P 1'
#
loop_
_entity.id
_entity.type
_entity.pdbx_description
1 polymer ?
#
loop_
_entity_poly.entity_id
_entity_poly.type
_entity_poly.pdbx_seq_one_letter_code
_entity_poly.pdbx_strand_id
1 'polypeptide(L)'
;MPTPSNPVQPQVHPEVQRGELYWLDWNPSRGSEQAGRRPALIIQENAASSNPRYPLTIVAAVSTQGRAIATHIALEPSPLNGLPSPSFVKCEQLQTVSKSRLVGRIGKLEEAKMAQVDLALKKVLALP
;
A
#
# COMPACT_ATOMS: atom_id res chain seq x y z
N MET A 1 -26.66 -30.91 -19.13
CA MET A 1 -25.35 -30.96 -18.68
C MET A 1 -24.78 -29.60 -18.41
N PRO A 2 -24.35 -29.46 -17.27
CA PRO A 2 -23.74 -28.21 -16.99
C PRO A 2 -22.56 -28.08 -17.92
N THR A 3 -22.47 -26.94 -18.44
CA THR A 3 -21.29 -26.59 -19.12
C THR A 3 -20.18 -26.86 -18.17
N PRO A 4 -19.22 -27.60 -18.60
CA PRO A 4 -18.04 -27.64 -17.79
C PRO A 4 -17.67 -26.20 -17.56
N SER A 5 -17.56 -25.89 -16.34
CA SER A 5 -17.06 -24.59 -16.01
C SER A 5 -15.83 -24.38 -16.86
N ASN A 6 -15.70 -23.22 -17.33
CA ASN A 6 -14.48 -22.86 -17.99
C ASN A 6 -13.32 -23.33 -17.16
N PRO A 7 -12.27 -23.79 -17.80
CA PRO A 7 -11.06 -24.09 -17.06
C PRO A 7 -10.79 -22.88 -16.18
N VAL A 8 -10.50 -23.15 -14.95
CA VAL A 8 -10.21 -22.07 -14.02
C VAL A 8 -9.05 -21.29 -14.60
N GLN A 9 -9.34 -20.09 -14.98
CA GLN A 9 -8.30 -19.18 -15.42
C GLN A 9 -7.43 -18.86 -14.23
N PRO A 10 -6.12 -18.83 -14.39
CA PRO A 10 -5.27 -18.32 -13.32
C PRO A 10 -5.75 -16.93 -12.99
N GLN A 11 -5.95 -16.68 -11.74
CA GLN A 11 -6.40 -15.37 -11.33
C GLN A 11 -5.27 -14.37 -11.57
N VAL A 12 -5.62 -13.26 -12.19
CA VAL A 12 -4.67 -12.20 -12.48
C VAL A 12 -4.90 -11.09 -11.48
N HIS A 13 -3.84 -10.66 -10.84
CA HIS A 13 -3.89 -9.61 -9.84
C HIS A 13 -3.26 -8.34 -10.39
N PRO A 14 -3.63 -7.18 -9.86
CA PRO A 14 -3.00 -5.93 -10.31
C PRO A 14 -1.49 -5.99 -10.18
N GLU A 15 -0.81 -5.38 -11.14
CA GLU A 15 0.62 -5.20 -11.07
C GLU A 15 0.87 -3.90 -10.34
N VAL A 16 1.35 -4.01 -9.13
CA VAL A 16 1.64 -2.82 -8.33
C VAL A 16 3.14 -2.71 -8.15
N GLN A 17 3.60 -1.47 -8.01
CA GLN A 17 5.02 -1.17 -7.92
C GLN A 17 5.34 -0.58 -6.55
N ARG A 18 6.51 -0.95 -6.04
CA ARG A 18 7.00 -0.36 -4.80
C ARG A 18 7.07 1.15 -4.93
N GLY A 19 6.55 1.84 -3.94
CA GLY A 19 6.50 3.30 -3.96
C GLY A 19 5.20 3.89 -4.45
N GLU A 20 4.33 3.07 -5.02
CA GLU A 20 3.01 3.55 -5.42
C GLU A 20 2.08 3.65 -4.22
N LEU A 21 1.15 4.60 -4.32
CA LEU A 21 0.11 4.80 -3.31
C LEU A 21 -1.22 4.34 -3.89
N TYR A 22 -1.94 3.57 -3.08
CA TYR A 22 -3.26 3.07 -3.46
C TYR A 22 -4.26 3.32 -2.36
N TRP A 23 -5.52 3.49 -2.75
CA TRP A 23 -6.61 3.37 -1.79
C TRP A 23 -6.74 1.91 -1.41
N LEU A 24 -6.78 1.64 -0.13
CA LEU A 24 -6.88 0.29 0.39
C LEU A 24 -8.10 0.18 1.28
N ASP A 25 -8.84 -0.89 1.11
CA ASP A 25 -9.93 -1.22 1.99
C ASP A 25 -9.35 -1.95 3.21
N TRP A 26 -9.06 -1.18 4.25
CA TRP A 26 -8.32 -1.69 5.40
C TRP A 26 -9.10 -2.67 6.24
N ASN A 27 -10.41 -2.51 6.31
CA ASN A 27 -11.20 -3.29 7.25
C ASN A 27 -12.61 -3.48 6.73
N PRO A 28 -12.75 -4.20 5.61
CA PRO A 28 -14.02 -4.24 4.89
C PRO A 28 -15.12 -4.96 5.63
N SER A 29 -14.79 -5.85 6.53
CA SER A 29 -15.81 -6.70 7.16
C SER A 29 -16.28 -6.19 8.50
N ARG A 30 -15.73 -5.11 8.98
CA ARG A 30 -16.18 -4.54 10.23
C ARG A 30 -17.46 -3.76 9.99
N GLY A 31 -18.34 -3.76 10.90
CA GLY A 31 -19.53 -2.95 10.78
C GLY A 31 -19.27 -1.46 10.90
N SER A 32 -18.08 -1.08 11.20
CA SER A 32 -17.78 0.33 11.36
C SER A 32 -17.68 1.02 10.02
N GLU A 33 -18.36 2.08 9.90
CA GLU A 33 -18.32 2.93 8.75
C GLU A 33 -16.97 3.62 8.61
N GLN A 34 -16.21 3.66 9.66
CA GLN A 34 -14.90 4.28 9.65
C GLN A 34 -13.85 3.39 9.01
N ALA A 35 -14.20 2.14 8.82
CA ALA A 35 -13.24 1.21 8.28
C ALA A 35 -12.80 1.58 6.89
N GLY A 36 -13.63 2.12 6.13
CA GLY A 36 -13.44 2.53 4.78
C GLY A 36 -12.05 2.54 4.22
N ARG A 37 -11.90 3.29 3.17
CA ARG A 37 -10.70 3.31 2.37
C ARG A 37 -9.73 4.35 2.87
N ARG A 38 -8.47 3.97 2.95
CA ARG A 38 -7.40 4.88 3.33
C ARG A 38 -6.21 4.61 2.44
N PRO A 39 -5.32 5.60 2.26
CA PRO A 39 -4.14 5.37 1.45
C PRO A 39 -3.21 4.34 2.07
N ALA A 40 -2.50 3.65 1.22
CA ALA A 40 -1.45 2.71 1.61
C ALA A 40 -0.30 2.84 0.64
N LEU A 41 0.92 2.70 1.15
CA LEU A 41 2.12 2.76 0.36
C LEU A 41 2.62 1.33 0.11
N ILE A 42 2.84 0.99 -1.15
CA ILE A 42 3.39 -0.32 -1.50
C ILE A 42 4.86 -0.33 -1.13
N ILE A 43 5.26 -1.24 -0.26
CA ILE A 43 6.65 -1.34 0.17
C ILE A 43 7.30 -2.67 -0.18
N GLN A 44 6.52 -3.69 -0.55
CA GLN A 44 7.09 -4.96 -0.95
C GLN A 44 7.87 -4.80 -2.27
N GLU A 45 8.95 -5.58 -2.39
CA GLU A 45 9.79 -5.47 -3.58
C GLU A 45 8.99 -5.83 -4.85
N ASN A 46 9.50 -5.35 -6.00
CA ASN A 46 8.71 -5.43 -7.23
C ASN A 46 8.60 -6.82 -7.81
N ALA A 47 9.56 -7.71 -7.58
CA ALA A 47 9.48 -9.04 -8.15
C ALA A 47 8.19 -9.75 -7.74
N ALA A 48 7.75 -9.56 -6.50
CA ALA A 48 6.49 -10.12 -6.04
C ALA A 48 5.32 -9.18 -6.30
N SER A 49 5.50 -7.88 -6.04
CA SER A 49 4.39 -6.93 -6.14
C SER A 49 3.90 -6.77 -7.57
N SER A 50 4.80 -6.76 -8.54
CA SER A 50 4.40 -6.61 -9.94
C SER A 50 4.07 -7.93 -10.62
N ASN A 51 4.22 -9.05 -9.93
CA ASN A 51 3.89 -10.35 -10.51
C ASN A 51 2.37 -10.54 -10.49
N PRO A 52 1.71 -10.61 -11.65
CA PRO A 52 0.25 -10.71 -11.67
C PRO A 52 -0.29 -12.01 -11.11
N ARG A 53 0.56 -13.02 -10.92
CA ARG A 53 0.13 -14.29 -10.34
C ARG A 53 0.27 -14.34 -8.83
N TYR A 54 0.96 -13.38 -8.24
CA TYR A 54 1.14 -13.36 -6.79
C TYR A 54 0.08 -12.47 -6.16
N PRO A 55 -0.76 -13.01 -5.26
CA PRO A 55 -1.94 -12.27 -4.82
C PRO A 55 -1.69 -11.27 -3.70
N LEU A 56 -0.51 -11.25 -3.08
CA LEU A 56 -0.28 -10.47 -1.87
C LEU A 56 0.76 -9.38 -2.11
N THR A 57 0.64 -8.31 -1.32
CA THR A 57 1.69 -7.31 -1.24
C THR A 57 1.78 -6.81 0.19
N ILE A 58 2.85 -6.10 0.51
CA ILE A 58 3.07 -5.52 1.82
C ILE A 58 2.96 -4.02 1.71
N VAL A 59 2.19 -3.42 2.60
CA VAL A 59 1.95 -1.99 2.58
C VAL A 59 2.28 -1.36 3.92
N ALA A 60 2.55 -0.06 3.89
CA ALA A 60 2.62 0.77 5.08
C ALA A 60 1.39 1.68 5.10
N ALA A 61 0.83 1.89 6.27
CA ALA A 61 -0.34 2.75 6.40
C ALA A 61 0.04 4.20 6.13
N VAL A 62 -0.87 4.92 5.47
CA VAL A 62 -0.73 6.36 5.25
C VAL A 62 -1.96 7.02 5.87
N SER A 63 -1.72 8.04 6.69
CA SER A 63 -2.79 8.64 7.48
C SER A 63 -2.55 10.14 7.61
N THR A 64 -3.62 10.91 7.74
CA THR A 64 -3.48 12.33 8.06
C THR A 64 -3.09 12.55 9.52
N GLN A 65 -3.15 11.51 10.34
CA GLN A 65 -2.75 11.56 11.74
C GLN A 65 -1.34 11.03 11.86
N GLY A 66 -0.46 11.78 12.51
CA GLY A 66 0.92 11.32 12.69
C GLY A 66 1.68 12.22 13.63
N ARG A 67 2.95 11.92 13.81
CA ARG A 67 3.81 12.62 14.74
C ARG A 67 5.17 12.91 14.09
N ALA A 68 5.89 13.83 14.69
CA ALA A 68 7.27 14.13 14.27
C ALA A 68 8.23 13.12 14.90
N ILE A 69 8.15 11.88 14.47
CA ILE A 69 9.03 10.81 14.93
C ILE A 69 9.67 10.12 13.72
N ALA A 70 10.76 9.40 13.97
CA ALA A 70 11.58 8.87 12.87
C ALA A 70 10.83 7.87 11.99
N THR A 71 9.81 7.20 12.50
CA THR A 71 9.07 6.19 11.74
C THR A 71 7.83 6.76 11.02
N HIS A 72 7.54 8.05 11.21
CA HIS A 72 6.46 8.72 10.48
C HIS A 72 7.06 9.70 9.49
N ILE A 73 6.86 9.46 8.21
CA ILE A 73 7.41 10.30 7.14
C ILE A 73 6.34 11.25 6.65
N ALA A 74 6.55 12.54 6.86
CA ALA A 74 5.58 13.55 6.47
C ALA A 74 5.53 13.72 4.96
N LEU A 75 4.33 13.81 4.41
CA LEU A 75 4.08 13.98 2.98
C LEU A 75 3.20 15.18 2.76
N GLU A 76 3.58 16.02 1.78
CA GLU A 76 2.73 17.10 1.32
C GLU A 76 2.06 16.68 0.02
N PRO A 77 0.79 17.05 -0.20
CA PRO A 77 0.14 16.74 -1.46
C PRO A 77 0.91 17.28 -2.65
N SER A 78 1.02 16.49 -3.70
CA SER A 78 1.70 16.90 -4.93
C SER A 78 1.02 16.25 -6.12
N PRO A 79 1.25 16.76 -7.33
CA PRO A 79 0.72 16.09 -8.53
C PRO A 79 1.23 14.67 -8.67
N LEU A 80 2.44 14.39 -8.21
CA LEU A 80 3.00 13.04 -8.31
C LEU A 80 2.35 12.09 -7.34
N ASN A 81 2.22 12.47 -6.07
CA ASN A 81 1.70 11.53 -5.09
C ASN A 81 0.17 11.49 -5.04
N GLY A 82 -0.51 12.51 -5.55
CA GLY A 82 -1.96 12.51 -5.66
C GLY A 82 -2.72 12.54 -4.35
N LEU A 83 -2.05 12.75 -3.23
CA LEU A 83 -2.72 12.75 -1.94
C LEU A 83 -3.62 13.96 -1.79
N PRO A 84 -4.81 13.80 -1.19
CA PRO A 84 -5.73 14.92 -1.02
C PRO A 84 -5.36 15.85 0.12
N SER A 85 -4.55 15.40 1.07
CA SER A 85 -4.24 16.17 2.28
C SER A 85 -2.84 15.82 2.75
N PRO A 86 -2.19 16.71 3.53
CA PRO A 86 -0.94 16.36 4.19
C PRO A 86 -1.12 15.07 4.99
N SER A 87 -0.16 14.18 4.89
CA SER A 87 -0.27 12.83 5.43
C SER A 87 1.09 12.38 5.97
N PHE A 88 1.08 11.21 6.61
CA PHE A 88 2.29 10.56 7.09
C PHE A 88 2.31 9.11 6.63
N VAL A 89 3.46 8.64 6.17
CA VAL A 89 3.67 7.20 6.04
C VAL A 89 4.06 6.70 7.41
N LYS A 90 3.30 5.76 7.94
CA LYS A 90 3.56 5.19 9.26
C LYS A 90 4.32 3.89 9.07
N CYS A 91 5.63 3.97 9.10
CA CYS A 91 6.49 2.86 8.74
C CYS A 91 6.48 1.72 9.76
N GLU A 92 5.94 1.96 10.95
CA GLU A 92 5.75 0.89 11.93
C GLU A 92 4.41 0.17 11.76
N GLN A 93 3.54 0.66 10.90
CA GLN A 93 2.23 0.04 10.66
C GLN A 93 2.25 -0.66 9.31
N LEU A 94 2.81 -1.84 9.31
CA LEU A 94 2.99 -2.65 8.10
C LEU A 94 1.96 -3.77 8.09
N GLN A 95 1.48 -4.11 6.91
CA GLN A 95 0.50 -5.17 6.77
C GLN A 95 0.65 -5.85 5.43
N THR A 96 0.53 -7.18 5.43
CA THR A 96 0.40 -7.94 4.20
C THR A 96 -1.07 -7.99 3.85
N VAL A 97 -1.39 -7.61 2.62
CA VAL A 97 -2.78 -7.53 2.17
C VAL A 97 -2.93 -8.25 0.84
N SER A 98 -4.16 -8.68 0.58
CA SER A 98 -4.51 -9.16 -0.75
C SER A 98 -4.54 -7.97 -1.71
N LYS A 99 -3.94 -8.15 -2.89
CA LYS A 99 -3.97 -7.10 -3.91
C LYS A 99 -5.40 -6.73 -4.32
N SER A 100 -6.34 -7.64 -4.13
CA SER A 100 -7.75 -7.35 -4.44
C SER A 100 -8.35 -6.27 -3.55
N ARG A 101 -7.69 -5.96 -2.45
CA ARG A 101 -8.15 -4.89 -1.56
C ARG A 101 -7.64 -3.52 -1.97
N LEU A 102 -6.78 -3.47 -2.98
CA LEU A 102 -6.31 -2.21 -3.54
C LEU A 102 -7.37 -1.74 -4.54
N VAL A 103 -8.04 -0.64 -4.23
CA VAL A 103 -9.23 -0.25 -4.97
C VAL A 103 -9.06 0.95 -5.89
N GLY A 104 -7.84 1.47 -6.00
CA GLY A 104 -7.55 2.56 -6.92
C GLY A 104 -6.18 3.14 -6.67
N ARG A 105 -5.46 3.42 -7.75
CA ARG A 105 -4.15 4.04 -7.64
C ARG A 105 -4.31 5.52 -7.34
N ILE A 106 -3.55 6.01 -6.37
CA ILE A 106 -3.54 7.43 -6.02
C ILE A 106 -2.39 8.14 -6.72
N GLY A 107 -1.20 7.57 -6.66
CA GLY A 107 -0.02 8.19 -7.20
C GLY A 107 1.23 7.41 -6.82
N LYS A 108 2.32 8.13 -6.73
CA LYS A 108 3.63 7.55 -6.46
C LYS A 108 4.39 8.48 -5.52
N LEU A 109 5.11 7.88 -4.59
CA LEU A 109 5.89 8.69 -3.65
C LEU A 109 7.11 9.27 -4.34
N GLU A 110 7.46 10.50 -3.97
CA GLU A 110 8.69 11.14 -4.45
C GLU A 110 9.90 10.33 -4.00
N GLU A 111 10.94 10.30 -4.83
CA GLU A 111 12.13 9.51 -4.53
C GLU A 111 12.78 9.90 -3.21
N ALA A 112 12.84 11.18 -2.92
CA ALA A 112 13.43 11.64 -1.65
C ALA A 112 12.65 11.15 -0.46
N LYS A 113 11.33 11.10 -0.59
CA LYS A 113 10.49 10.58 0.49
C LYS A 113 10.62 9.07 0.61
N MET A 114 10.74 8.38 -0.52
CA MET A 114 10.92 6.94 -0.51
C MET A 114 12.24 6.57 0.17
N ALA A 115 13.29 7.36 -0.03
CA ALA A 115 14.56 7.15 0.67
C ALA A 115 14.39 7.30 2.19
N GLN A 116 13.57 8.24 2.63
CA GLN A 116 13.28 8.39 4.06
C GLN A 116 12.48 7.21 4.58
N VAL A 117 11.54 6.70 3.80
CA VAL A 117 10.78 5.51 4.17
C VAL A 117 11.72 4.32 4.32
N ASP A 118 12.66 4.15 3.40
CA ASP A 118 13.61 3.03 3.47
C ASP A 118 14.43 3.08 4.75
N LEU A 119 14.91 4.26 5.14
CA LEU A 119 15.63 4.40 6.39
C LEU A 119 14.76 4.07 7.60
N ALA A 120 13.52 4.54 7.58
CA ALA A 120 12.59 4.27 8.66
C ALA A 120 12.28 2.78 8.76
N LEU A 121 12.12 2.10 7.63
CA LEU A 121 11.86 0.66 7.60
C LEU A 121 13.04 -0.13 8.17
N LYS A 122 14.26 0.29 7.86
CA LYS A 122 15.44 -0.34 8.45
C LYS A 122 15.39 -0.25 9.98
N LYS A 123 14.98 0.91 10.48
CA LYS A 123 14.88 1.11 11.92
C LYS A 123 13.78 0.25 12.52
N VAL A 124 12.60 0.27 11.91
CA VAL A 124 11.45 -0.50 12.41
C VAL A 124 11.76 -2.00 12.46
N LEU A 125 12.45 -2.48 11.42
CA LEU A 125 12.72 -3.91 11.28
C LEU A 125 14.08 -4.31 11.82
N ALA A 126 14.83 -3.37 12.40
CA ALA A 126 16.16 -3.61 12.95
C ALA A 126 17.12 -4.19 11.91
N LEU A 127 17.09 -3.66 10.71
CA LEU A 127 17.97 -4.09 9.63
C LEU A 127 19.23 -3.23 9.58
N PRO A 128 20.38 -3.84 9.18
CA PRO A 128 21.63 -3.08 9.06
C PRO A 128 21.61 -2.03 7.97
#